data_16ae35c227f6a5d02de2c57dde0d43ca
#
_entry.id   16ae35c227f6a5d02de2c57dde0d43ca
#
_cell.length_a   1.000
_cell.length_b   1.000
_cell.length_c   1.000
_cell.angle_alpha   90.00
_cell.angle_beta   90.00
_cell.angle_gamma   90.00
#
_symmetry.space_group_name_H-M   'P 1'
#
loop_
_entity.id
_entity.type
_entity.pdbx_description
1 polymer ?
#
loop_
_entity_poly.entity_id
_entity_poly.type
_entity_poly.pdbx_seq_one_letter_code
_entity_poly.pdbx_strand_id
1 'polypeptide(L)'
;MATIAKRESLGRTELEGLVTLALDEARRLGVDQAEVVASQDMGLTATARLGEVESLEYTNDRGVGITVYKDSRKGNASTSVVSPEAIREAVAKACTFANLTAEDKYAGLADAELMCQDIRDLDLDHPWTIDADTAIAMAIESESAGLQHDKRVSNSEGATVSTNRGTYAYGNTHGFVGSYTKTSHSISCVLLAESDGVMQRDYHYTTARCAEDLDTAAEVGRTAAVKVVGRLGARKLKTVRAPVLFIPEIARGFIGHAIGAIAGGAQYRRSSFLLDAVGEKLFPDFVSILERPHLPRGLASVPYDSEGVGTYDRDIVTDGVLQAYVLSSYSARRLGLTTTANAGGAQNLIVPGSRQDKASLISEMGTGLVVQELIGHGVNGVTGDYSRGAVGHWVENGEIVYPVHEVTIAGNLRDLYQRIAAIGDDQDVRGGIRCG
;
A
#
# COMPACT_ATOMS: atom_id res chain seq x y z
N MET A 1 -1.28 3.60 -37.40
CA MET A 1 -0.82 4.33 -36.20
C MET A 1 -1.92 5.32 -35.78
N ALA A 2 -2.70 4.96 -34.77
CA ALA A 2 -3.72 5.87 -34.24
C ALA A 2 -3.00 6.95 -33.43
N THR A 3 -3.07 8.20 -33.91
CA THR A 3 -2.61 9.36 -33.15
C THR A 3 -3.49 9.45 -31.91
N ILE A 4 -2.95 9.02 -30.74
CA ILE A 4 -3.61 9.19 -29.45
C ILE A 4 -3.80 10.70 -29.29
N ALA A 5 -5.07 11.14 -29.36
CA ALA A 5 -5.42 12.51 -29.05
C ALA A 5 -4.75 12.83 -27.70
N LYS A 6 -3.95 13.92 -27.67
CA LYS A 6 -3.44 14.52 -26.43
C LYS A 6 -4.68 14.80 -25.55
N ARG A 7 -5.05 13.84 -24.71
CA ARG A 7 -6.08 14.08 -23.71
C ARG A 7 -5.47 15.08 -22.73
N GLU A 8 -6.12 16.23 -22.59
CA GLU A 8 -5.65 17.30 -21.72
C GLU A 8 -5.47 16.78 -20.29
N SER A 9 -4.26 16.95 -19.78
CA SER A 9 -3.96 16.73 -18.39
C SER A 9 -4.52 17.89 -17.59
N LEU A 10 -5.41 17.63 -16.65
CA LEU A 10 -5.86 18.63 -15.69
C LEU A 10 -4.71 18.91 -14.70
N GLY A 11 -4.32 20.17 -14.63
CA GLY A 11 -3.33 20.63 -13.67
C GLY A 11 -3.92 20.75 -12.24
N ARG A 12 -3.04 20.99 -11.26
CA ARG A 12 -3.45 21.21 -9.86
C ARG A 12 -4.48 22.33 -9.73
N THR A 13 -4.23 23.47 -10.37
CA THR A 13 -5.13 24.65 -10.34
C THR A 13 -6.50 24.34 -10.93
N GLU A 14 -6.57 23.54 -11.98
CA GLU A 14 -7.85 23.15 -12.59
C GLU A 14 -8.66 22.26 -11.65
N LEU A 15 -8.01 21.27 -11.00
CA LEU A 15 -8.68 20.42 -10.02
C LEU A 15 -9.14 21.20 -8.77
N GLU A 16 -8.33 22.16 -8.30
CA GLU A 16 -8.71 23.07 -7.22
C GLU A 16 -9.93 23.93 -7.62
N GLY A 17 -10.01 24.34 -8.89
CA GLY A 17 -11.16 25.04 -9.44
C GLY A 17 -12.45 24.19 -9.40
N LEU A 18 -12.36 22.88 -9.73
CA LEU A 18 -13.49 21.95 -9.65
C LEU A 18 -13.93 21.74 -8.17
N VAL A 19 -12.98 21.63 -7.26
CA VAL A 19 -13.23 21.53 -5.80
C VAL A 19 -13.95 22.78 -5.32
N THR A 20 -13.45 23.97 -5.67
CA THR A 20 -14.07 25.24 -5.26
C THR A 20 -15.48 25.38 -5.80
N LEU A 21 -15.71 25.07 -7.09
CA LEU A 21 -17.03 25.07 -7.69
C LEU A 21 -18.03 24.20 -6.94
N ALA A 22 -17.63 22.99 -6.57
CA ALA A 22 -18.49 22.05 -5.85
C ALA A 22 -18.78 22.53 -4.42
N LEU A 23 -17.79 23.10 -3.72
CA LEU A 23 -17.97 23.67 -2.37
C LEU A 23 -18.89 24.89 -2.38
N ASP A 24 -18.77 25.78 -3.38
CA ASP A 24 -19.63 26.94 -3.51
C ASP A 24 -21.09 26.54 -3.80
N GLU A 25 -21.30 25.53 -4.62
CA GLU A 25 -22.62 24.96 -4.85
C GLU A 25 -23.21 24.32 -3.60
N ALA A 26 -22.40 23.59 -2.83
CA ALA A 26 -22.82 23.00 -1.54
C ALA A 26 -23.27 24.09 -0.55
N ARG A 27 -22.49 25.18 -0.42
CA ARG A 27 -22.86 26.35 0.40
C ARG A 27 -24.18 26.99 -0.09
N ARG A 28 -24.34 27.14 -1.42
CA ARG A 28 -25.58 27.67 -2.02
C ARG A 28 -26.82 26.84 -1.69
N LEU A 29 -26.66 25.52 -1.58
CA LEU A 29 -27.72 24.58 -1.21
C LEU A 29 -27.96 24.48 0.30
N GLY A 30 -27.21 25.22 1.13
CA GLY A 30 -27.40 25.32 2.57
C GLY A 30 -27.06 24.05 3.34
N VAL A 31 -25.99 23.38 2.97
CA VAL A 31 -25.43 22.28 3.79
C VAL A 31 -24.62 22.85 4.95
N ASP A 32 -24.54 22.12 6.05
CA ASP A 32 -23.75 22.54 7.23
C ASP A 32 -22.26 22.46 6.95
N GLN A 33 -21.84 21.36 6.32
CA GLN A 33 -20.43 21.09 5.97
C GLN A 33 -20.38 20.29 4.66
N ALA A 34 -19.29 20.47 3.91
CA ALA A 34 -18.99 19.66 2.74
C ALA A 34 -17.49 19.48 2.56
N GLU A 35 -17.11 18.36 1.96
CA GLU A 35 -15.78 18.07 1.47
C GLU A 35 -15.84 17.55 0.03
N VAL A 36 -14.82 17.85 -0.74
CA VAL A 36 -14.72 17.51 -2.16
C VAL A 36 -13.32 17.00 -2.46
N VAL A 37 -13.26 15.88 -3.18
CA VAL A 37 -12.02 15.34 -3.77
C VAL A 37 -12.15 15.42 -5.27
N ALA A 38 -11.16 15.97 -5.95
CA ALA A 38 -11.03 15.91 -7.39
C ALA A 38 -9.71 15.22 -7.76
N SER A 39 -9.74 14.33 -8.73
CA SER A 39 -8.54 13.60 -9.16
C SER A 39 -8.50 13.37 -10.66
N GLN A 40 -7.29 13.23 -11.17
CA GLN A 40 -6.99 12.66 -12.46
C GLN A 40 -5.80 11.72 -12.34
N ASP A 41 -5.96 10.50 -12.82
CA ASP A 41 -4.90 9.49 -12.94
C ASP A 41 -4.65 9.19 -14.42
N MET A 42 -3.39 9.33 -14.85
CA MET A 42 -2.94 9.06 -16.20
C MET A 42 -1.83 8.01 -16.18
N GLY A 43 -1.92 7.03 -17.04
CA GLY A 43 -0.95 5.94 -17.05
C GLY A 43 -0.82 5.21 -18.37
N LEU A 44 0.25 4.44 -18.47
CA LEU A 44 0.52 3.48 -19.53
C LEU A 44 0.92 2.17 -18.85
N THR A 45 0.33 1.07 -19.27
CA THR A 45 0.72 -0.28 -18.86
C THR A 45 0.90 -1.13 -20.10
N ALA A 46 2.07 -1.75 -20.24
CA ALA A 46 2.39 -2.68 -21.32
C ALA A 46 2.77 -4.04 -20.71
N THR A 47 2.10 -5.09 -21.16
CA THR A 47 2.41 -6.46 -20.78
C THR A 47 2.83 -7.25 -22.01
N ALA A 48 3.97 -7.92 -21.90
CA ALA A 48 4.46 -8.85 -22.91
C ALA A 48 4.49 -10.27 -22.33
N ARG A 49 4.14 -11.26 -23.18
CA ARG A 49 4.18 -12.67 -22.83
C ARG A 49 4.71 -13.48 -23.99
N LEU A 50 5.71 -14.35 -23.71
CA LEU A 50 6.39 -15.20 -24.69
C LEU A 50 6.94 -14.41 -25.90
N GLY A 51 7.46 -13.20 -25.62
CA GLY A 51 8.06 -12.31 -26.60
C GLY A 51 7.08 -11.51 -27.45
N GLU A 52 5.79 -11.61 -27.19
CA GLU A 52 4.74 -10.88 -27.90
C GLU A 52 3.97 -9.95 -26.95
N VAL A 53 3.35 -8.91 -27.49
CA VAL A 53 2.49 -8.00 -26.73
C VAL A 53 1.21 -8.72 -26.33
N GLU A 54 0.94 -8.85 -25.04
CA GLU A 54 -0.30 -9.41 -24.51
C GLU A 54 -1.35 -8.32 -24.30
N SER A 55 -0.96 -7.19 -23.69
CA SER A 55 -1.85 -6.04 -23.51
C SER A 55 -1.11 -4.72 -23.54
N LEU A 56 -1.81 -3.68 -23.97
CA LEU A 56 -1.38 -2.29 -23.94
C LEU A 56 -2.55 -1.41 -23.51
N GLU A 57 -2.43 -0.79 -22.35
CA GLU A 57 -3.49 -0.02 -21.73
C GLU A 57 -3.04 1.42 -21.46
N TYR A 58 -3.90 2.36 -21.82
CA TYR A 58 -3.76 3.77 -21.46
C TYR A 58 -4.88 4.15 -20.49
N THR A 59 -4.50 4.59 -19.32
CA THR A 59 -5.42 5.10 -18.30
C THR A 59 -5.49 6.62 -18.39
N ASN A 60 -6.70 7.18 -18.32
CA ASN A 60 -6.97 8.60 -18.10
C ASN A 60 -8.29 8.72 -17.36
N ASP A 61 -8.26 8.37 -16.09
CA ASP A 61 -9.41 8.39 -15.19
C ASP A 61 -9.43 9.71 -14.44
N ARG A 62 -10.62 10.31 -14.36
CA ARG A 62 -10.85 11.54 -13.62
C ARG A 62 -12.19 11.53 -12.94
N GLY A 63 -12.29 12.25 -11.86
CA GLY A 63 -13.54 12.32 -11.13
C GLY A 63 -13.55 13.38 -10.05
N VAL A 64 -14.78 13.72 -9.65
CA VAL A 64 -15.06 14.57 -8.50
C VAL A 64 -15.98 13.81 -7.56
N GLY A 65 -15.54 13.59 -6.33
CA GLY A 65 -16.30 13.02 -5.25
C GLY A 65 -16.72 14.08 -4.27
N ILE A 66 -18.01 14.13 -3.92
CA ILE A 66 -18.60 15.12 -3.05
C ILE A 66 -19.20 14.41 -1.84
N THR A 67 -18.87 14.88 -0.66
CA THR A 67 -19.52 14.51 0.60
C THR A 67 -20.14 15.75 1.21
N VAL A 68 -21.41 15.67 1.60
CA VAL A 68 -22.09 16.73 2.33
C VAL A 68 -22.60 16.22 3.67
N TYR A 69 -22.61 17.11 4.64
CA TYR A 69 -23.18 16.89 5.98
C TYR A 69 -24.28 17.92 6.23
N LYS A 70 -25.45 17.45 6.66
CA LYS A 70 -26.56 18.26 7.01
C LYS A 70 -27.37 17.61 8.17
N ASP A 71 -27.58 18.32 9.23
CA ASP A 71 -28.28 17.83 10.42
C ASP A 71 -27.71 16.49 10.93
N SER A 72 -26.36 16.40 11.02
CA SER A 72 -25.62 15.18 11.38
C SER A 72 -25.86 13.99 10.43
N ARG A 73 -26.30 14.21 9.21
CA ARG A 73 -26.55 13.21 8.17
C ARG A 73 -25.51 13.36 7.06
N LYS A 74 -25.03 12.25 6.57
CA LYS A 74 -23.99 12.22 5.51
C LYS A 74 -24.60 11.78 4.19
N GLY A 75 -24.32 12.52 3.12
CA GLY A 75 -24.66 12.13 1.74
C GLY A 75 -23.44 12.22 0.83
N ASN A 76 -23.28 11.25 -0.06
CA ASN A 76 -22.16 11.18 -1.00
C ASN A 76 -22.67 11.05 -2.42
N ALA A 77 -21.99 11.70 -3.37
CA ALA A 77 -22.16 11.47 -4.80
C ALA A 77 -20.83 11.72 -5.52
N SER A 78 -20.68 11.16 -6.71
CA SER A 78 -19.52 11.37 -7.53
C SER A 78 -19.87 11.48 -9.01
N THR A 79 -18.98 12.08 -9.78
CA THR A 79 -19.10 12.17 -11.24
C THR A 79 -17.71 12.06 -11.89
N SER A 80 -17.63 11.37 -13.02
CA SER A 80 -16.45 11.36 -13.90
C SER A 80 -16.51 12.46 -14.99
N VAL A 81 -17.65 13.14 -15.10
CA VAL A 81 -17.84 14.26 -16.02
C VAL A 81 -17.53 15.54 -15.27
N VAL A 82 -16.44 16.22 -15.68
CA VAL A 82 -15.89 17.40 -14.97
C VAL A 82 -16.47 18.73 -15.50
N SER A 83 -17.69 18.72 -16.06
CA SER A 83 -18.39 19.96 -16.42
C SER A 83 -19.04 20.61 -15.21
N PRO A 84 -19.18 21.95 -15.20
CA PRO A 84 -19.85 22.66 -14.11
C PRO A 84 -21.27 22.15 -13.82
N GLU A 85 -22.01 21.77 -14.86
CA GLU A 85 -23.38 21.25 -14.75
C GLU A 85 -23.42 19.89 -14.04
N ALA A 86 -22.54 18.97 -14.46
CA ALA A 86 -22.45 17.63 -13.85
C ALA A 86 -22.00 17.69 -12.38
N ILE A 87 -21.10 18.61 -12.05
CA ILE A 87 -20.64 18.81 -10.67
C ILE A 87 -21.81 19.35 -9.81
N ARG A 88 -22.54 20.38 -10.26
CA ARG A 88 -23.69 20.90 -9.53
C ARG A 88 -24.79 19.83 -9.34
N GLU A 89 -25.03 19.01 -10.36
CA GLU A 89 -25.96 17.88 -10.26
C GLU A 89 -25.50 16.85 -9.21
N ALA A 90 -24.19 16.53 -9.18
CA ALA A 90 -23.62 15.61 -8.19
C ALA A 90 -23.75 16.18 -6.76
N VAL A 91 -23.52 17.49 -6.55
CA VAL A 91 -23.73 18.15 -5.26
C VAL A 91 -25.21 18.04 -4.85
N ALA A 92 -26.17 18.34 -5.74
CA ALA A 92 -27.58 18.23 -5.46
C ALA A 92 -28.00 16.79 -5.09
N LYS A 93 -27.44 15.79 -5.76
CA LYS A 93 -27.64 14.37 -5.43
C LYS A 93 -27.09 14.03 -4.05
N ALA A 94 -25.89 14.51 -3.70
CA ALA A 94 -25.31 14.31 -2.38
C ALA A 94 -26.22 14.90 -1.28
N CYS A 95 -26.75 16.10 -1.50
CA CYS A 95 -27.72 16.73 -0.58
C CYS A 95 -29.02 15.90 -0.44
N THR A 96 -29.51 15.35 -1.55
CA THR A 96 -30.68 14.47 -1.53
C THR A 96 -30.42 13.22 -0.69
N PHE A 97 -29.26 12.60 -0.88
CA PHE A 97 -28.88 11.40 -0.12
C PHE A 97 -28.70 11.71 1.37
N ALA A 98 -28.12 12.85 1.74
CA ALA A 98 -28.01 13.26 3.13
C ALA A 98 -29.38 13.31 3.82
N ASN A 99 -30.43 13.81 3.14
CA ASN A 99 -31.77 13.86 3.68
C ASN A 99 -32.41 12.47 3.90
N LEU A 100 -31.87 11.41 3.26
CA LEU A 100 -32.41 10.05 3.33
C LEU A 100 -31.63 9.14 4.29
N THR A 101 -30.43 9.56 4.74
CA THR A 101 -29.59 8.78 5.66
C THR A 101 -30.00 9.02 7.12
N ALA A 102 -29.65 8.08 7.99
CA ALA A 102 -29.83 8.23 9.43
C ALA A 102 -28.85 9.26 10.00
N GLU A 103 -29.24 9.93 11.07
CA GLU A 103 -28.39 10.81 11.84
C GLU A 103 -27.22 10.03 12.48
N ASP A 104 -26.03 10.59 12.38
CA ASP A 104 -24.84 10.13 13.08
C ASP A 104 -24.10 11.33 13.68
N LYS A 105 -24.22 11.49 14.99
CA LYS A 105 -23.61 12.62 15.72
C LYS A 105 -22.08 12.70 15.61
N TYR A 106 -21.43 11.67 15.09
CA TYR A 106 -19.99 11.64 14.87
C TYR A 106 -19.61 12.02 13.43
N ALA A 107 -20.60 12.10 12.51
CA ALA A 107 -20.38 12.51 11.13
C ALA A 107 -20.06 14.01 11.04
N GLY A 108 -19.14 14.36 10.14
CA GLY A 108 -18.73 15.75 9.92
C GLY A 108 -17.26 15.83 9.53
N LEU A 109 -16.83 17.01 9.12
CA LEU A 109 -15.43 17.32 8.81
C LEU A 109 -14.53 17.19 10.04
N ALA A 110 -13.24 17.00 9.82
CA ALA A 110 -12.23 17.20 10.86
C ALA A 110 -12.28 18.65 11.37
N ASP A 111 -11.79 18.88 12.59
CA ASP A 111 -11.86 20.20 13.21
C ASP A 111 -10.99 21.21 12.43
N ALA A 112 -11.47 22.44 12.26
CA ALA A 112 -10.87 23.42 11.34
C ALA A 112 -9.42 23.79 11.68
N GLU A 113 -9.08 23.78 12.96
CA GLU A 113 -7.71 24.05 13.44
C GLU A 113 -6.69 22.98 13.14
N LEU A 114 -7.16 21.77 12.75
CA LEU A 114 -6.29 20.64 12.38
C LEU A 114 -5.96 20.63 10.88
N MET A 115 -6.59 21.49 10.09
CA MET A 115 -6.31 21.57 8.65
C MET A 115 -4.84 21.88 8.38
N CYS A 116 -4.29 21.24 7.37
CA CYS A 116 -2.90 21.42 6.95
C CYS A 116 -2.64 22.90 6.61
N GLN A 117 -1.67 23.52 7.30
CA GLN A 117 -1.29 24.92 7.08
C GLN A 117 -0.13 25.05 6.10
N ASP A 118 0.68 24.00 5.94
CA ASP A 118 1.89 23.99 5.11
C ASP A 118 1.89 22.72 4.25
N ILE A 119 1.49 22.89 2.99
CA ILE A 119 1.48 21.80 1.98
C ILE A 119 2.91 21.66 1.45
N ARG A 120 3.69 20.82 2.10
CA ARG A 120 5.09 20.60 1.77
C ARG A 120 5.25 19.92 0.42
N ASP A 121 6.30 20.32 -0.30
CA ASP A 121 6.79 19.56 -1.45
C ASP A 121 7.57 18.35 -0.92
N LEU A 122 7.07 17.16 -1.25
CA LEU A 122 7.64 15.89 -0.82
C LEU A 122 8.39 15.16 -1.95
N ASP A 123 8.69 15.87 -3.05
CA ASP A 123 9.39 15.34 -4.22
C ASP A 123 8.70 14.07 -4.78
N LEU A 124 7.38 14.17 -5.05
CA LEU A 124 6.57 13.01 -5.45
C LEU A 124 6.30 12.91 -6.95
N ASP A 125 6.55 13.97 -7.74
CA ASP A 125 6.17 14.07 -9.16
C ASP A 125 7.38 13.95 -10.07
N HIS A 126 7.67 12.75 -10.56
CA HIS A 126 8.75 12.41 -11.48
C HIS A 126 8.19 11.75 -12.74
N PRO A 127 7.65 12.51 -13.70
CA PRO A 127 7.04 11.94 -14.90
C PRO A 127 8.04 11.11 -15.71
N TRP A 128 7.70 9.87 -15.96
CA TRP A 128 8.46 9.00 -16.86
C TRP A 128 7.89 9.12 -18.28
N THR A 129 8.63 9.83 -19.14
CA THR A 129 8.24 10.01 -20.53
C THR A 129 8.64 8.78 -21.35
N ILE A 130 7.81 7.76 -21.30
CA ILE A 130 7.99 6.50 -22.02
C ILE A 130 6.84 6.32 -23.02
N ASP A 131 7.17 5.89 -24.23
CA ASP A 131 6.17 5.51 -25.23
C ASP A 131 5.83 4.01 -25.16
N ALA A 132 4.80 3.61 -25.88
CA ALA A 132 4.33 2.24 -25.89
C ALA A 132 5.39 1.25 -26.40
N ASP A 133 6.11 1.62 -27.47
CA ASP A 133 7.10 0.73 -28.08
C ASP A 133 8.27 0.48 -27.11
N THR A 134 8.71 1.49 -26.41
CA THR A 134 9.76 1.38 -25.39
C THR A 134 9.28 0.56 -24.18
N ALA A 135 8.05 0.79 -23.69
CA ALA A 135 7.49 0.01 -22.58
C ALA A 135 7.35 -1.48 -22.94
N ILE A 136 6.89 -1.79 -24.16
CA ILE A 136 6.81 -3.14 -24.70
C ILE A 136 8.21 -3.78 -24.78
N ALA A 137 9.19 -3.06 -25.34
CA ALA A 137 10.56 -3.56 -25.47
C ALA A 137 11.17 -3.91 -24.09
N MET A 138 10.95 -3.08 -23.08
CA MET A 138 11.39 -3.35 -21.72
C MET A 138 10.68 -4.56 -21.09
N ALA A 139 9.38 -4.72 -21.34
CA ALA A 139 8.64 -5.90 -20.88
C ALA A 139 9.20 -7.19 -21.51
N ILE A 140 9.43 -7.19 -22.84
CA ILE A 140 10.05 -8.32 -23.54
C ILE A 140 11.48 -8.58 -23.04
N GLU A 141 12.28 -7.54 -22.78
CA GLU A 141 13.62 -7.66 -22.21
C GLU A 141 13.57 -8.35 -20.84
N SER A 142 12.67 -7.92 -19.96
CA SER A 142 12.52 -8.51 -18.63
C SER A 142 12.16 -10.00 -18.71
N GLU A 143 11.17 -10.35 -19.49
CA GLU A 143 10.76 -11.73 -19.68
C GLU A 143 11.86 -12.58 -20.30
N SER A 144 12.50 -12.09 -21.37
CA SER A 144 13.56 -12.81 -22.08
C SER A 144 14.78 -13.06 -21.19
N ALA A 145 15.19 -12.06 -20.39
CA ALA A 145 16.29 -12.21 -19.45
C ALA A 145 16.00 -13.29 -18.38
N GLY A 146 14.75 -13.42 -17.97
CA GLY A 146 14.31 -14.46 -17.04
C GLY A 146 14.26 -15.85 -17.69
N LEU A 147 13.63 -15.99 -18.86
CA LEU A 147 13.54 -17.26 -19.60
C LEU A 147 14.91 -17.82 -19.99
N GLN A 148 15.87 -16.95 -20.30
CA GLN A 148 17.23 -17.36 -20.69
C GLN A 148 18.15 -17.65 -19.49
N HIS A 149 17.77 -17.31 -18.28
CA HIS A 149 18.60 -17.46 -17.08
C HIS A 149 18.88 -18.93 -16.72
N ASP A 150 17.86 -19.78 -16.80
CA ASP A 150 17.96 -21.20 -16.51
C ASP A 150 17.00 -21.99 -17.42
N LYS A 151 17.49 -23.09 -18.01
CA LYS A 151 16.71 -23.95 -18.93
C LYS A 151 15.45 -24.58 -18.29
N ARG A 152 15.38 -24.60 -16.97
CA ARG A 152 14.20 -25.08 -16.22
C ARG A 152 13.08 -24.05 -16.17
N VAL A 153 13.36 -22.77 -16.45
CA VAL A 153 12.35 -21.74 -16.64
C VAL A 153 11.73 -21.96 -18.02
N SER A 154 10.56 -22.61 -18.04
CA SER A 154 9.97 -23.15 -19.26
C SER A 154 8.78 -22.33 -19.77
N ASN A 155 8.24 -21.41 -18.96
CA ASN A 155 7.07 -20.61 -19.30
C ASN A 155 7.02 -19.28 -18.53
N SER A 156 6.11 -18.41 -18.92
CA SER A 156 5.91 -17.09 -18.34
C SER A 156 4.42 -16.76 -18.23
N GLU A 157 4.03 -16.04 -17.20
CA GLU A 157 2.75 -15.32 -17.14
C GLU A 157 2.89 -13.88 -17.65
N GLY A 158 4.06 -13.51 -18.11
CA GLY A 158 4.38 -12.22 -18.70
C GLY A 158 5.24 -11.32 -17.81
N ALA A 159 5.73 -10.26 -18.45
CA ALA A 159 6.34 -9.14 -17.76
C ALA A 159 5.55 -7.86 -18.07
N THR A 160 5.45 -6.98 -17.10
CA THR A 160 4.65 -5.76 -17.18
C THR A 160 5.49 -4.56 -16.82
N VAL A 161 5.42 -3.51 -17.63
CA VAL A 161 5.94 -2.17 -17.37
C VAL A 161 4.77 -1.22 -17.19
N SER A 162 4.74 -0.49 -16.09
CA SER A 162 3.65 0.45 -15.79
C SER A 162 4.18 1.79 -15.33
N THR A 163 3.58 2.86 -15.82
CA THR A 163 3.79 4.23 -15.34
C THR A 163 2.45 4.87 -15.04
N ASN A 164 2.36 5.57 -13.91
CA ASN A 164 1.17 6.33 -13.52
C ASN A 164 1.59 7.68 -12.96
N ARG A 165 0.79 8.72 -13.27
CA ARG A 165 0.87 10.05 -12.70
C ARG A 165 -0.52 10.47 -12.26
N GLY A 166 -0.71 10.62 -10.95
CA GLY A 166 -1.97 11.05 -10.35
C GLY A 166 -1.87 12.47 -9.82
N THR A 167 -2.84 13.32 -10.14
CA THR A 167 -3.02 14.66 -9.56
C THR A 167 -4.29 14.65 -8.71
N TYR A 168 -4.18 15.14 -7.49
CA TYR A 168 -5.24 15.08 -6.48
C TYR A 168 -5.44 16.46 -5.88
N ALA A 169 -6.70 16.88 -5.73
CA ALA A 169 -7.10 18.06 -4.99
C ALA A 169 -8.18 17.68 -3.97
N TYR A 170 -8.07 18.20 -2.77
CA TYR A 170 -9.05 18.09 -1.71
C TYR A 170 -9.39 19.48 -1.19
N GLY A 171 -10.65 19.69 -0.83
CA GLY A 171 -11.07 20.89 -0.13
C GLY A 171 -12.34 20.68 0.67
N ASN A 172 -12.61 21.60 1.60
CA ASN A 172 -13.74 21.52 2.49
C ASN A 172 -14.31 22.92 2.83
N THR A 173 -15.47 22.93 3.47
CA THR A 173 -16.17 24.18 3.84
C THR A 173 -15.50 24.96 4.97
N HIS A 174 -14.47 24.44 5.64
CA HIS A 174 -13.61 25.20 6.56
C HIS A 174 -12.65 26.15 5.82
N GLY A 175 -12.62 26.10 4.48
CA GLY A 175 -11.78 26.96 3.65
C GLY A 175 -10.44 26.33 3.29
N PHE A 176 -10.18 25.08 3.67
CA PHE A 176 -9.02 24.36 3.22
C PHE A 176 -9.21 23.92 1.76
N VAL A 177 -8.21 24.18 0.91
CA VAL A 177 -8.04 23.59 -0.42
C VAL A 177 -6.56 23.28 -0.59
N GLY A 178 -6.26 22.05 -0.93
CA GLY A 178 -4.90 21.60 -1.17
C GLY A 178 -4.83 20.62 -2.33
N SER A 179 -3.69 20.60 -3.03
CA SER A 179 -3.45 19.68 -4.12
C SER A 179 -2.00 19.23 -4.17
N TYR A 180 -1.77 18.05 -4.70
CA TYR A 180 -0.43 17.53 -5.00
C TYR A 180 -0.49 16.56 -6.18
N THR A 181 0.66 16.34 -6.79
CA THR A 181 0.84 15.35 -7.87
C THR A 181 1.84 14.30 -7.40
N LYS A 182 1.63 13.07 -7.81
CA LYS A 182 2.56 11.97 -7.52
C LYS A 182 2.65 11.02 -8.71
N THR A 183 3.82 10.43 -8.88
CA THR A 183 4.08 9.38 -9.86
C THR A 183 4.31 8.04 -9.20
N SER A 184 4.11 6.96 -9.95
CA SER A 184 4.49 5.61 -9.56
C SER A 184 4.82 4.82 -10.81
N HIS A 185 5.99 4.21 -10.81
CA HIS A 185 6.48 3.39 -11.92
C HIS A 185 6.81 2.00 -11.40
N SER A 186 6.65 0.99 -12.24
CA SER A 186 6.97 -0.39 -11.86
C SER A 186 7.34 -1.25 -13.05
N ILE A 187 8.18 -2.25 -12.80
CA ILE A 187 8.48 -3.35 -13.70
C ILE A 187 8.27 -4.63 -12.90
N SER A 188 7.57 -5.60 -13.49
CA SER A 188 7.37 -6.91 -12.86
C SER A 188 7.52 -8.03 -13.87
N CYS A 189 7.94 -9.20 -13.41
CA CYS A 189 8.04 -10.41 -14.24
C CYS A 189 7.60 -11.63 -13.44
N VAL A 190 6.78 -12.48 -14.05
CA VAL A 190 6.22 -13.68 -13.44
C VAL A 190 6.63 -14.89 -14.29
N LEU A 191 7.36 -15.82 -13.70
CA LEU A 191 7.93 -16.97 -14.40
C LEU A 191 7.49 -18.30 -13.80
N LEU A 192 7.49 -19.32 -14.65
CA LEU A 192 7.24 -20.70 -14.29
C LEU A 192 8.47 -21.54 -14.61
N ALA A 193 8.86 -22.36 -13.66
CA ALA A 193 9.93 -23.33 -13.82
C ALA A 193 9.43 -24.75 -13.56
N GLU A 194 9.99 -25.72 -14.26
CA GLU A 194 9.59 -27.12 -14.16
C GLU A 194 10.81 -28.03 -13.98
N SER A 195 10.69 -29.01 -13.09
CA SER A 195 11.62 -30.13 -12.95
C SER A 195 10.84 -31.36 -12.50
N ASP A 196 11.16 -32.49 -13.12
CA ASP A 196 10.56 -33.81 -12.81
C ASP A 196 9.01 -33.82 -12.85
N GLY A 197 8.42 -33.04 -13.77
CA GLY A 197 6.97 -32.91 -13.93
C GLY A 197 6.29 -32.05 -12.87
N VAL A 198 7.06 -31.39 -11.98
CA VAL A 198 6.51 -30.46 -10.99
C VAL A 198 6.81 -29.03 -11.39
N MET A 199 5.76 -28.25 -11.54
CA MET A 199 5.84 -26.84 -11.91
C MET A 199 5.81 -25.95 -10.67
N GLN A 200 6.63 -24.91 -10.67
CA GLN A 200 6.65 -23.84 -9.66
C GLN A 200 6.46 -22.49 -10.34
N ARG A 201 5.93 -21.51 -9.60
CA ARG A 201 5.70 -20.15 -10.03
C ARG A 201 6.32 -19.19 -9.02
N ASP A 202 7.01 -18.17 -9.50
CA ASP A 202 7.43 -17.03 -8.67
C ASP A 202 7.53 -15.77 -9.51
N TYR A 203 7.74 -14.64 -8.83
CA TYR A 203 7.80 -13.33 -9.46
C TYR A 203 8.83 -12.43 -8.78
N HIS A 204 9.20 -11.39 -9.50
CA HIS A 204 9.89 -10.24 -8.94
C HIS A 204 9.34 -8.94 -9.52
N TYR A 205 9.50 -7.85 -8.78
CA TYR A 205 9.11 -6.52 -9.22
C TYR A 205 9.96 -5.45 -8.57
N THR A 206 10.01 -4.30 -9.21
CA THR A 206 10.55 -3.05 -8.69
C THR A 206 9.48 -1.97 -8.81
N THR A 207 9.45 -1.01 -7.89
CA THR A 207 8.54 0.15 -7.95
C THR A 207 9.15 1.34 -7.25
N ALA A 208 9.00 2.53 -7.88
CA ALA A 208 9.53 3.79 -7.37
C ALA A 208 8.71 4.98 -7.85
N ARG A 209 8.96 6.17 -7.26
CA ARG A 209 8.45 7.46 -7.76
C ARG A 209 9.19 7.92 -8.99
N CYS A 210 10.47 7.62 -9.09
CA CYS A 210 11.39 8.03 -10.14
C CYS A 210 11.81 6.79 -10.93
N ALA A 211 11.82 6.87 -12.26
CA ALA A 211 12.18 5.73 -13.12
C ALA A 211 13.63 5.29 -12.94
N GLU A 212 14.52 6.22 -12.59
CA GLU A 212 15.93 5.98 -12.33
C GLU A 212 16.19 5.16 -11.06
N ASP A 213 15.20 5.11 -10.15
CA ASP A 213 15.27 4.34 -8.90
C ASP A 213 14.74 2.88 -9.09
N LEU A 214 14.30 2.52 -10.31
CA LEU A 214 13.89 1.16 -10.63
C LEU A 214 15.10 0.26 -10.93
N ASP A 215 15.00 -1.01 -10.57
CA ASP A 215 15.89 -2.04 -11.12
C ASP A 215 15.69 -2.11 -12.64
N THR A 216 16.73 -2.50 -13.38
CA THR A 216 16.62 -2.69 -14.83
C THR A 216 15.64 -3.83 -15.17
N ALA A 217 15.02 -3.75 -16.33
CA ALA A 217 14.10 -4.78 -16.81
C ALA A 217 14.74 -6.18 -16.78
N ALA A 218 15.98 -6.27 -17.23
CA ALA A 218 16.72 -7.52 -17.23
C ALA A 218 17.03 -8.05 -15.81
N GLU A 219 17.28 -7.20 -14.83
CA GLU A 219 17.49 -7.61 -13.43
C GLU A 219 16.21 -8.13 -12.81
N VAL A 220 15.06 -7.48 -13.08
CA VAL A 220 13.75 -7.97 -12.62
C VAL A 220 13.48 -9.37 -13.15
N GLY A 221 13.70 -9.61 -14.44
CA GLY A 221 13.50 -10.93 -15.04
C GLY A 221 14.45 -11.99 -14.47
N ARG A 222 15.76 -11.68 -14.36
CA ARG A 222 16.74 -12.62 -13.76
C ARG A 222 16.42 -12.94 -12.30
N THR A 223 16.03 -11.95 -11.51
CA THR A 223 15.67 -12.18 -10.11
C THR A 223 14.42 -13.06 -9.98
N ALA A 224 13.41 -12.85 -10.84
CA ALA A 224 12.23 -13.73 -10.91
C ALA A 224 12.64 -15.18 -11.23
N ALA A 225 13.58 -15.37 -12.17
CA ALA A 225 14.09 -16.69 -12.54
C ALA A 225 14.85 -17.37 -11.39
N VAL A 226 15.71 -16.65 -10.69
CA VAL A 226 16.41 -17.18 -9.50
C VAL A 226 15.42 -17.64 -8.44
N LYS A 227 14.38 -16.83 -8.18
CA LYS A 227 13.33 -17.13 -7.20
C LYS A 227 12.57 -18.40 -7.58
N VAL A 228 12.06 -18.51 -8.81
CA VAL A 228 11.25 -19.64 -9.22
C VAL A 228 12.07 -20.94 -9.30
N VAL A 229 13.30 -20.88 -9.78
CA VAL A 229 14.22 -22.04 -9.81
C VAL A 229 14.54 -22.50 -8.40
N GLY A 230 14.72 -21.58 -7.46
CA GLY A 230 14.96 -21.86 -6.04
C GLY A 230 13.81 -22.65 -5.37
N ARG A 231 12.62 -22.71 -5.96
CA ARG A 231 11.47 -23.49 -5.46
C ARG A 231 11.41 -24.92 -5.97
N LEU A 232 12.20 -25.26 -6.98
CA LEU A 232 12.17 -26.60 -7.56
C LEU A 232 12.67 -27.66 -6.59
N GLY A 233 12.04 -28.83 -6.60
CA GLY A 233 12.36 -29.91 -5.67
C GLY A 233 11.86 -29.69 -4.24
N ALA A 234 10.88 -28.81 -4.06
CA ALA A 234 10.32 -28.51 -2.74
C ALA A 234 9.75 -29.76 -2.04
N ARG A 235 9.93 -29.82 -0.71
CA ARG A 235 9.53 -30.93 0.15
C ARG A 235 8.48 -30.49 1.16
N LYS A 236 7.68 -31.42 1.63
CA LYS A 236 6.77 -31.22 2.77
C LYS A 236 7.53 -31.39 4.08
N LEU A 237 7.22 -30.57 5.07
CA LEU A 237 7.75 -30.73 6.42
C LEU A 237 6.75 -31.51 7.30
N LYS A 238 7.29 -32.25 8.27
CA LYS A 238 6.49 -32.73 9.40
C LYS A 238 6.16 -31.56 10.30
N THR A 239 5.07 -31.67 11.05
CA THR A 239 4.73 -30.68 12.09
C THR A 239 5.88 -30.53 13.07
N VAL A 240 6.37 -29.31 13.20
CA VAL A 240 7.52 -28.97 14.04
C VAL A 240 7.32 -27.57 14.64
N ARG A 241 7.91 -27.33 15.79
CA ARG A 241 8.06 -25.99 16.35
C ARG A 241 9.47 -25.50 16.05
N ALA A 242 9.58 -24.44 15.25
CA ALA A 242 10.86 -23.91 14.79
C ALA A 242 10.80 -22.36 14.66
N PRO A 243 11.94 -21.68 14.72
CA PRO A 243 12.04 -20.29 14.31
C PRO A 243 11.58 -20.09 12.86
N VAL A 244 11.03 -18.91 12.59
CA VAL A 244 10.58 -18.51 11.25
C VAL A 244 11.18 -17.15 10.93
N LEU A 245 11.87 -17.04 9.81
CA LEU A 245 12.37 -15.80 9.24
C LEU A 245 11.48 -15.40 8.06
N PHE A 246 10.79 -14.29 8.17
CA PHE A 246 10.06 -13.68 7.06
C PHE A 246 11.01 -12.79 6.26
N ILE A 247 11.13 -12.98 4.94
CA ILE A 247 11.86 -12.02 4.12
C ILE A 247 11.18 -10.65 4.15
N PRO A 248 11.88 -9.53 3.88
CA PRO A 248 11.34 -8.17 4.01
C PRO A 248 10.00 -7.96 3.30
N GLU A 249 9.85 -8.49 2.08
CA GLU A 249 8.61 -8.42 1.29
C GLU A 249 7.41 -9.02 2.04
N ILE A 250 7.63 -10.00 2.89
CA ILE A 250 6.60 -10.71 3.65
C ILE A 250 6.46 -10.13 5.07
N ALA A 251 7.57 -9.74 5.70
CA ALA A 251 7.61 -9.18 7.05
C ALA A 251 6.73 -7.94 7.18
N ARG A 252 6.68 -7.06 6.15
CA ARG A 252 5.78 -5.90 6.14
C ARG A 252 4.30 -6.28 6.31
N GLY A 253 3.85 -7.41 5.77
CA GLY A 253 2.49 -7.89 5.94
C GLY A 253 2.21 -8.36 7.38
N PHE A 254 3.21 -8.95 8.02
CA PHE A 254 3.13 -9.36 9.42
C PHE A 254 2.96 -8.14 10.35
N ILE A 255 3.72 -7.07 10.14
CA ILE A 255 3.55 -5.78 10.83
C ILE A 255 2.21 -5.13 10.46
N GLY A 256 1.80 -5.21 9.19
CA GLY A 256 0.53 -4.68 8.70
C GLY A 256 -0.70 -5.20 9.46
N HIS A 257 -0.68 -6.42 9.97
CA HIS A 257 -1.76 -6.96 10.81
C HIS A 257 -1.87 -6.22 12.14
N ALA A 258 -0.77 -5.80 12.77
CA ALA A 258 -0.80 -4.97 13.98
C ALA A 258 -1.42 -3.60 13.68
N ILE A 259 -1.00 -2.96 12.57
CA ILE A 259 -1.55 -1.67 12.14
C ILE A 259 -3.05 -1.76 11.85
N GLY A 260 -3.51 -2.82 11.18
CA GLY A 260 -4.93 -3.06 10.97
C GLY A 260 -5.73 -3.25 12.27
N ALA A 261 -5.14 -3.92 13.25
CA ALA A 261 -5.77 -4.15 14.56
C ALA A 261 -5.89 -2.86 15.39
N ILE A 262 -4.97 -1.91 15.25
CA ILE A 262 -5.02 -0.60 15.94
C ILE A 262 -5.74 0.49 15.13
N ALA A 263 -6.27 0.16 13.94
CA ALA A 263 -7.04 1.09 13.14
C ALA A 263 -8.35 1.47 13.85
N GLY A 264 -8.71 2.75 13.81
CA GLY A 264 -9.87 3.30 14.51
C GLY A 264 -11.17 2.56 14.22
N GLY A 265 -11.37 2.11 12.98
CA GLY A 265 -12.51 1.29 12.59
C GLY A 265 -12.61 -0.04 13.33
N ALA A 266 -11.49 -0.71 13.56
CA ALA A 266 -11.44 -1.95 14.33
C ALA A 266 -11.69 -1.68 15.84
N GLN A 267 -11.17 -0.56 16.33
CA GLN A 267 -11.28 -0.18 17.74
C GLN A 267 -12.72 0.17 18.13
N TYR A 268 -13.36 1.11 17.47
CA TYR A 268 -14.72 1.52 17.86
C TYR A 268 -15.77 0.44 17.61
N ARG A 269 -15.58 -0.45 16.64
CA ARG A 269 -16.45 -1.63 16.44
C ARG A 269 -16.13 -2.79 17.38
N ARG A 270 -15.07 -2.64 18.20
CA ARG A 270 -14.57 -3.69 19.11
C ARG A 270 -14.23 -5.00 18.38
N SER A 271 -13.72 -4.88 17.16
CA SER A 271 -13.37 -6.01 16.28
C SER A 271 -11.86 -6.10 16.08
N SER A 272 -11.11 -6.13 17.19
CA SER A 272 -9.66 -6.19 17.20
C SER A 272 -9.13 -7.07 18.33
N PHE A 273 -8.03 -7.78 18.08
CA PHE A 273 -7.28 -8.46 19.13
C PHE A 273 -6.38 -7.51 19.96
N LEU A 274 -6.28 -6.23 19.58
CA LEU A 274 -5.55 -5.18 20.29
C LEU A 274 -6.50 -4.10 20.82
N LEU A 275 -7.65 -4.51 21.38
CA LEU A 275 -8.57 -3.59 22.04
C LEU A 275 -7.92 -3.04 23.32
N ASP A 276 -8.11 -1.73 23.53
CA ASP A 276 -7.65 -1.01 24.73
C ASP A 276 -6.13 -1.15 25.00
N ALA A 277 -5.31 -1.44 23.96
CA ALA A 277 -3.91 -1.82 24.07
C ALA A 277 -2.91 -0.65 24.09
N VAL A 278 -3.35 0.61 24.05
CA VAL A 278 -2.43 1.77 24.19
C VAL A 278 -1.78 1.71 25.56
N GLY A 279 -0.43 1.83 25.61
CA GLY A 279 0.39 1.67 26.79
C GLY A 279 0.80 0.23 27.10
N GLU A 280 0.28 -0.77 26.37
CA GLU A 280 0.71 -2.16 26.54
C GLU A 280 1.98 -2.47 25.75
N LYS A 281 2.80 -3.34 26.30
CA LYS A 281 4.00 -3.88 25.63
C LYS A 281 3.60 -5.02 24.71
N LEU A 282 3.56 -4.73 23.41
CA LEU A 282 3.17 -5.68 22.36
C LEU A 282 4.36 -6.40 21.73
N PHE A 283 5.53 -5.78 21.76
CA PHE A 283 6.76 -6.24 21.11
C PHE A 283 7.94 -6.23 22.08
N PRO A 284 9.07 -6.87 21.77
CA PRO A 284 10.32 -6.70 22.49
C PRO A 284 10.81 -5.24 22.52
N ASP A 285 11.67 -4.88 23.50
CA ASP A 285 12.17 -3.52 23.71
C ASP A 285 12.91 -2.94 22.49
N PHE A 286 13.51 -3.75 21.65
CA PHE A 286 14.23 -3.26 20.47
C PHE A 286 13.33 -2.94 19.29
N VAL A 287 12.01 -3.20 19.36
CA VAL A 287 11.07 -2.96 18.28
C VAL A 287 10.42 -1.59 18.45
N SER A 288 10.60 -0.74 17.46
CA SER A 288 9.85 0.51 17.30
C SER A 288 9.20 0.55 15.91
N ILE A 289 8.06 1.22 15.82
CA ILE A 289 7.35 1.45 14.55
C ILE A 289 7.14 2.95 14.42
N LEU A 290 7.88 3.55 13.49
CA LEU A 290 7.92 4.99 13.25
C LEU A 290 7.03 5.32 12.06
N GLU A 291 6.18 6.34 12.18
CA GLU A 291 5.42 6.89 11.06
C GLU A 291 6.06 8.19 10.58
N ARG A 292 6.39 8.27 9.29
CA ARG A 292 7.13 9.39 8.68
C ARG A 292 6.44 9.82 7.38
N PRO A 293 5.34 10.57 7.45
CA PRO A 293 4.52 10.93 6.29
C PRO A 293 5.23 11.84 5.29
N HIS A 294 6.32 12.49 5.69
CA HIS A 294 7.01 13.50 4.88
C HIS A 294 8.34 13.01 4.28
N LEU A 295 8.52 11.71 4.11
CA LEU A 295 9.71 11.18 3.43
C LEU A 295 9.72 11.63 1.96
N PRO A 296 10.79 12.30 1.49
CA PRO A 296 10.95 12.59 0.06
C PRO A 296 10.87 11.31 -0.76
N ARG A 297 10.11 11.35 -1.87
CA ARG A 297 9.85 10.18 -2.75
C ARG A 297 9.23 8.97 -2.07
N GLY A 298 8.77 9.07 -0.82
CA GLY A 298 8.15 7.96 -0.11
C GLY A 298 6.86 7.50 -0.80
N LEU A 299 6.68 6.17 -0.97
CA LEU A 299 5.52 5.62 -1.69
C LEU A 299 4.19 5.89 -0.97
N ALA A 300 4.22 6.08 0.35
CA ALA A 300 3.04 6.46 1.15
C ALA A 300 3.14 7.89 1.72
N SER A 301 4.01 8.74 1.16
CA SER A 301 4.12 10.13 1.59
C SER A 301 2.93 10.96 1.12
N VAL A 302 2.41 11.78 2.05
CA VAL A 302 1.32 12.74 1.80
C VAL A 302 1.51 13.98 2.68
N PRO A 303 1.22 15.19 2.18
CA PRO A 303 1.34 16.42 2.97
C PRO A 303 0.20 16.59 3.99
N TYR A 304 -0.95 15.98 3.73
CA TYR A 304 -2.15 15.92 4.57
C TYR A 304 -2.88 14.60 4.34
N ASP A 305 -3.70 14.19 5.31
CA ASP A 305 -4.49 12.98 5.21
C ASP A 305 -5.74 13.15 4.32
N SER A 306 -6.55 12.11 4.17
CA SER A 306 -7.74 12.17 3.30
C SER A 306 -8.86 13.10 3.79
N GLU A 307 -8.74 13.68 4.99
CA GLU A 307 -9.65 14.68 5.56
C GLU A 307 -9.03 16.10 5.54
N GLY A 308 -7.85 16.28 4.94
CA GLY A 308 -7.12 17.55 4.89
C GLY A 308 -6.39 17.89 6.19
N VAL A 309 -6.33 16.99 7.15
CA VAL A 309 -5.60 17.17 8.40
C VAL A 309 -4.09 17.08 8.13
N GLY A 310 -3.33 18.03 8.68
CA GLY A 310 -1.89 18.06 8.52
C GLY A 310 -1.23 16.84 9.13
N THR A 311 -0.47 16.09 8.33
CA THR A 311 0.29 14.91 8.79
C THR A 311 1.56 15.31 9.52
N TYR A 312 2.06 14.47 10.41
CA TYR A 312 3.25 14.72 11.21
C TYR A 312 3.98 13.45 11.59
N ASP A 313 5.27 13.57 11.87
CA ASP A 313 6.09 12.47 12.33
C ASP A 313 5.65 12.04 13.74
N ARG A 314 5.46 10.74 13.92
CA ARG A 314 5.15 10.15 15.24
C ARG A 314 5.66 8.71 15.31
N ASP A 315 5.70 8.19 16.52
CA ASP A 315 6.04 6.81 16.78
C ASP A 315 4.77 6.08 17.22
N ILE A 316 4.38 5.03 16.46
CA ILE A 316 3.23 4.19 16.77
C ILE A 316 3.58 3.19 17.87
N VAL A 317 4.80 2.64 17.80
CA VAL A 317 5.37 1.79 18.84
C VAL A 317 6.75 2.31 19.19
N THR A 318 7.02 2.46 20.49
CA THR A 318 8.32 2.84 21.04
C THR A 318 8.76 1.80 22.05
N ASP A 319 9.94 1.23 21.88
CA ASP A 319 10.51 0.23 22.79
C ASP A 319 9.52 -0.91 23.13
N GLY A 320 8.82 -1.39 22.08
CA GLY A 320 7.82 -2.44 22.17
C GLY A 320 6.45 -2.01 22.69
N VAL A 321 6.27 -0.77 23.17
CA VAL A 321 5.03 -0.27 23.75
C VAL A 321 4.21 0.49 22.73
N LEU A 322 2.91 0.13 22.59
CA LEU A 322 1.97 0.84 21.70
C LEU A 322 1.68 2.25 22.27
N GLN A 323 1.97 3.29 21.50
CA GLN A 323 1.79 4.68 21.88
C GLN A 323 0.43 5.26 21.50
N ALA A 324 -0.11 4.88 20.33
CA ALA A 324 -1.34 5.45 19.82
C ALA A 324 -2.02 4.54 18.79
N TYR A 325 -3.31 4.77 18.58
CA TYR A 325 -4.08 4.20 17.47
C TYR A 325 -3.85 4.96 16.16
N VAL A 326 -4.37 4.40 15.06
CA VAL A 326 -4.41 4.99 13.71
C VAL A 326 -5.83 5.48 13.46
N LEU A 327 -6.08 6.79 13.62
CA LEU A 327 -7.42 7.36 13.71
C LEU A 327 -7.68 8.41 12.62
N SER A 328 -8.83 8.31 11.96
CA SER A 328 -9.51 9.41 11.27
C SER A 328 -10.31 10.24 12.29
N SER A 329 -10.80 11.41 11.88
CA SER A 329 -11.66 12.24 12.75
C SER A 329 -12.93 11.52 13.19
N TYR A 330 -13.58 10.79 12.27
CA TYR A 330 -14.76 10.00 12.61
C TYR A 330 -14.47 8.94 13.67
N SER A 331 -13.45 8.13 13.45
CA SER A 331 -13.09 7.06 14.39
C SER A 331 -12.62 7.60 15.74
N ALA A 332 -11.90 8.71 15.74
CA ALA A 332 -11.49 9.40 16.96
C ALA A 332 -12.68 9.88 17.78
N ARG A 333 -13.66 10.56 17.16
CA ARG A 333 -14.91 10.98 17.83
C ARG A 333 -15.69 9.80 18.40
N ARG A 334 -15.76 8.67 17.68
CA ARG A 334 -16.41 7.43 18.15
C ARG A 334 -15.75 6.87 19.42
N LEU A 335 -14.46 7.10 19.58
CA LEU A 335 -13.63 6.63 20.70
C LEU A 335 -13.47 7.69 21.82
N GLY A 336 -13.94 8.92 21.61
CA GLY A 336 -13.70 10.05 22.53
C GLY A 336 -12.23 10.51 22.53
N LEU A 337 -11.54 10.34 21.41
CA LEU A 337 -10.13 10.70 21.18
C LEU A 337 -10.01 11.80 20.12
N THR A 338 -8.79 12.25 19.86
CA THR A 338 -8.43 13.16 18.76
C THR A 338 -7.88 12.37 17.58
N THR A 339 -8.13 12.85 16.35
CA THR A 339 -7.56 12.26 15.13
C THR A 339 -6.04 12.23 15.19
N THR A 340 -5.46 11.24 14.58
CA THR A 340 -3.99 11.10 14.45
C THR A 340 -3.51 11.43 13.04
N ALA A 341 -4.32 12.18 12.26
CA ALA A 341 -4.06 12.50 10.85
C ALA A 341 -3.87 11.26 9.98
N ASN A 342 -4.72 10.27 10.19
CA ASN A 342 -4.65 8.99 9.49
C ASN A 342 -5.96 8.63 8.77
N ALA A 343 -6.74 9.60 8.36
CA ALA A 343 -7.78 9.33 7.38
C ALA A 343 -7.13 8.82 6.08
N GLY A 344 -7.48 7.61 5.66
CA GLY A 344 -6.80 6.92 4.55
C GLY A 344 -5.73 5.91 4.99
N GLY A 345 -5.36 5.86 6.28
CA GLY A 345 -4.42 4.88 6.84
C GLY A 345 -3.10 5.48 7.31
N ALA A 346 -2.19 4.63 7.74
CA ALA A 346 -0.85 5.04 8.17
C ALA A 346 0.07 5.31 6.97
N GLN A 347 1.03 6.26 7.15
CA GLN A 347 1.91 6.73 6.09
C GLN A 347 3.37 6.42 6.41
N ASN A 348 4.08 5.77 5.44
CA ASN A 348 5.51 5.41 5.53
C ASN A 348 5.92 4.92 6.93
N LEU A 349 5.51 3.71 7.24
CA LEU A 349 5.94 3.06 8.47
C LEU A 349 7.36 2.53 8.31
N ILE A 350 8.21 2.77 9.28
CA ILE A 350 9.58 2.27 9.34
C ILE A 350 9.74 1.43 10.60
N VAL A 351 10.19 0.20 10.44
CA VAL A 351 10.60 -0.67 11.53
C VAL A 351 12.13 -0.77 11.46
N PRO A 352 12.87 -0.09 12.34
CA PRO A 352 14.33 -0.11 12.30
C PRO A 352 14.90 -1.51 12.50
N GLY A 353 15.91 -1.85 11.70
CA GLY A 353 16.62 -3.12 11.81
C GLY A 353 17.68 -3.13 12.92
N SER A 354 18.14 -4.32 13.28
CA SER A 354 19.12 -4.58 14.34
C SER A 354 20.58 -4.58 13.87
N ARG A 355 20.89 -4.07 12.68
CA ARG A 355 22.21 -4.10 12.01
C ARG A 355 22.69 -5.49 11.61
N GLN A 356 21.78 -6.43 11.42
CA GLN A 356 22.06 -7.77 10.94
C GLN A 356 21.45 -7.95 9.56
N ASP A 357 22.24 -8.48 8.63
CA ASP A 357 21.76 -8.88 7.33
C ASP A 357 21.05 -10.24 7.38
N LYS A 358 20.33 -10.56 6.31
CA LYS A 358 19.62 -11.83 6.17
C LYS A 358 20.52 -13.06 6.36
N ALA A 359 21.76 -13.01 5.89
CA ALA A 359 22.68 -14.14 6.00
C ALA A 359 23.05 -14.40 7.47
N SER A 360 23.34 -13.34 8.23
CA SER A 360 23.60 -13.41 9.66
C SER A 360 22.40 -13.96 10.43
N LEU A 361 21.18 -13.50 10.12
CA LEU A 361 19.95 -14.00 10.75
C LEU A 361 19.71 -15.49 10.46
N ILE A 362 19.98 -15.97 9.23
CA ILE A 362 19.88 -17.38 8.88
C ILE A 362 20.91 -18.20 9.66
N SER A 363 22.14 -17.71 9.75
CA SER A 363 23.21 -18.38 10.51
C SER A 363 22.87 -18.50 12.00
N GLU A 364 22.39 -17.42 12.63
CA GLU A 364 21.99 -17.42 14.05
C GLU A 364 20.74 -18.25 14.32
N MET A 365 19.81 -18.34 13.38
CA MET A 365 18.61 -19.16 13.51
C MET A 365 18.95 -20.64 13.67
N GLY A 366 20.07 -21.10 13.11
CA GLY A 366 20.55 -22.48 13.16
C GLY A 366 19.63 -23.45 12.43
N THR A 367 18.44 -23.74 12.93
CA THR A 367 17.44 -24.59 12.25
C THR A 367 16.10 -23.88 12.25
N GLY A 368 15.47 -23.76 11.09
CA GLY A 368 14.18 -23.05 10.96
C GLY A 368 13.69 -22.91 9.53
N LEU A 369 12.71 -22.06 9.34
CA LEU A 369 12.06 -21.81 8.06
C LEU A 369 12.28 -20.36 7.60
N VAL A 370 12.83 -20.16 6.42
CA VAL A 370 12.82 -18.88 5.72
C VAL A 370 11.58 -18.82 4.83
N VAL A 371 10.67 -17.89 5.07
CA VAL A 371 9.41 -17.72 4.33
C VAL A 371 9.60 -16.74 3.20
N GLN A 372 9.30 -17.18 1.97
CA GLN A 372 9.35 -16.35 0.76
C GLN A 372 7.97 -15.95 0.27
N GLU A 373 6.94 -16.72 0.59
CA GLU A 373 5.56 -16.41 0.21
C GLU A 373 4.60 -16.92 1.28
N LEU A 374 3.51 -16.15 1.47
CA LEU A 374 2.38 -16.54 2.30
C LEU A 374 1.13 -16.69 1.43
N ILE A 375 0.43 -17.82 1.61
CA ILE A 375 -0.76 -18.20 0.84
C ILE A 375 -1.99 -18.15 1.75
N GLY A 376 -3.12 -17.73 1.15
CA GLY A 376 -4.42 -17.68 1.83
C GLY A 376 -4.61 -16.48 2.75
N HIS A 377 -5.77 -16.40 3.42
CA HIS A 377 -6.22 -15.27 4.24
C HIS A 377 -6.51 -15.67 5.69
N GLY A 378 -5.82 -16.67 6.21
CA GLY A 378 -6.04 -17.27 7.53
C GLY A 378 -5.55 -16.40 8.69
N VAL A 379 -6.02 -15.13 8.76
CA VAL A 379 -5.75 -14.22 9.88
C VAL A 379 -7.08 -13.71 10.42
N ASN A 380 -7.34 -13.98 11.70
CA ASN A 380 -8.51 -13.44 12.38
C ASN A 380 -8.15 -12.15 13.11
N GLY A 381 -8.55 -11.00 12.57
CA GLY A 381 -8.26 -9.69 13.16
C GLY A 381 -8.95 -9.45 14.51
N VAL A 382 -9.95 -10.25 14.89
CA VAL A 382 -10.67 -10.11 16.17
C VAL A 382 -9.96 -10.88 17.29
N THR A 383 -9.49 -12.10 17.00
CA THR A 383 -8.87 -13.00 18.01
C THR A 383 -7.34 -12.97 17.94
N GLY A 384 -6.76 -12.51 16.84
CA GLY A 384 -5.32 -12.58 16.60
C GLY A 384 -4.85 -13.94 16.09
N ASP A 385 -5.75 -14.89 15.84
CA ASP A 385 -5.35 -16.18 15.32
C ASP A 385 -4.75 -16.06 13.92
N TYR A 386 -3.59 -16.67 13.74
CA TYR A 386 -2.80 -16.64 12.51
C TYR A 386 -2.61 -18.07 12.01
N SER A 387 -3.02 -18.34 10.79
CA SER A 387 -2.87 -19.62 10.12
C SER A 387 -2.70 -19.40 8.61
N ARG A 388 -1.45 -19.28 8.14
CA ARG A 388 -1.13 -18.97 6.74
C ARG A 388 -0.36 -20.11 6.10
N GLY A 389 -0.76 -20.53 4.92
CA GLY A 389 0.09 -21.34 4.05
C GLY A 389 1.39 -20.59 3.75
N ALA A 390 2.48 -21.33 3.62
CA ALA A 390 3.78 -20.75 3.36
C ALA A 390 4.59 -21.59 2.37
N VAL A 391 5.41 -20.89 1.60
CA VAL A 391 6.46 -21.42 0.74
C VAL A 391 7.78 -20.78 1.14
N GLY A 392 8.86 -21.54 1.14
CA GLY A 392 10.16 -20.99 1.52
C GLY A 392 11.27 -22.04 1.51
N HIS A 393 12.24 -21.88 2.40
CA HIS A 393 13.40 -22.76 2.48
C HIS A 393 13.62 -23.25 3.92
N TRP A 394 13.90 -24.52 4.06
CA TRP A 394 14.33 -25.09 5.33
C TRP A 394 15.82 -24.83 5.55
N VAL A 395 16.14 -24.47 6.77
CA VAL A 395 17.52 -24.17 7.24
C VAL A 395 17.94 -25.23 8.25
N GLU A 396 19.17 -25.74 8.11
CA GLU A 396 19.85 -26.60 9.07
C GLU A 396 21.28 -26.12 9.27
N ASN A 397 21.73 -26.05 10.50
CA ASN A 397 23.08 -25.59 10.88
C ASN A 397 23.42 -24.19 10.33
N GLY A 398 22.41 -23.30 10.19
CA GLY A 398 22.61 -21.95 9.67
C GLY A 398 22.72 -21.85 8.15
N GLU A 399 22.42 -22.91 7.41
CA GLU A 399 22.47 -22.96 5.95
C GLU A 399 21.14 -23.38 5.34
N ILE A 400 20.75 -22.79 4.21
CA ILE A 400 19.58 -23.20 3.43
C ILE A 400 19.87 -24.55 2.79
N VAL A 401 19.02 -25.56 3.07
CA VAL A 401 19.23 -26.95 2.64
C VAL A 401 18.31 -27.35 1.49
N TYR A 402 17.02 -27.05 1.57
CA TYR A 402 16.05 -27.39 0.52
C TYR A 402 14.82 -26.50 0.58
N PRO A 403 14.15 -26.28 -0.56
CA PRO A 403 12.88 -25.57 -0.59
C PRO A 403 11.75 -26.41 0.02
N VAL A 404 10.77 -25.72 0.59
CA VAL A 404 9.58 -26.32 1.18
C VAL A 404 8.31 -25.67 0.67
N HIS A 405 7.25 -26.47 0.54
CA HIS A 405 5.92 -26.03 0.15
C HIS A 405 4.83 -26.74 0.97
N GLU A 406 3.59 -26.28 0.82
CA GLU A 406 2.43 -26.84 1.52
C GLU A 406 2.63 -26.94 3.04
N VAL A 407 3.33 -25.96 3.62
CA VAL A 407 3.46 -25.82 5.06
C VAL A 407 2.48 -24.77 5.57
N THR A 408 2.06 -24.87 6.81
CA THR A 408 1.22 -23.88 7.47
C THR A 408 1.95 -23.33 8.68
N ILE A 409 2.06 -22.00 8.77
CA ILE A 409 2.53 -21.31 9.96
C ILE A 409 1.30 -20.95 10.78
N ALA A 410 1.24 -21.42 12.02
CA ALA A 410 0.11 -21.21 12.92
C ALA A 410 0.56 -20.63 14.26
N GLY A 411 -0.26 -19.75 14.83
CA GLY A 411 -0.04 -19.13 16.13
C GLY A 411 -1.08 -18.06 16.44
N ASN A 412 -0.85 -17.29 17.50
CA ASN A 412 -1.60 -16.08 17.79
C ASN A 412 -0.69 -14.86 17.60
N LEU A 413 -1.15 -13.83 16.90
CA LEU A 413 -0.33 -12.65 16.55
C LEU A 413 0.22 -11.94 17.80
N ARG A 414 -0.56 -11.87 18.89
CA ARG A 414 -0.10 -11.24 20.13
C ARG A 414 1.14 -11.95 20.70
N ASP A 415 1.10 -13.28 20.71
CA ASP A 415 2.24 -14.10 21.17
C ASP A 415 3.41 -14.04 20.19
N LEU A 416 3.11 -14.05 18.88
CA LEU A 416 4.14 -13.99 17.84
C LEU A 416 4.90 -12.66 17.86
N TYR A 417 4.22 -11.53 18.06
CA TYR A 417 4.87 -10.23 18.18
C TYR A 417 5.82 -10.15 19.38
N GLN A 418 5.43 -10.68 20.53
CA GLN A 418 6.29 -10.72 21.72
C GLN A 418 7.52 -11.62 21.56
N ARG A 419 7.50 -12.53 20.59
CA ARG A 419 8.58 -13.48 20.30
C ARG A 419 9.46 -13.09 19.11
N ILE A 420 9.33 -11.89 18.58
CA ILE A 420 10.25 -11.40 17.56
C ILE A 420 11.65 -11.38 18.19
N ALA A 421 12.57 -12.11 17.58
CA ALA A 421 13.94 -12.27 18.08
C ALA A 421 14.91 -11.26 17.46
N ALA A 422 14.68 -10.88 16.19
CA ALA A 422 15.51 -9.92 15.47
C ALA A 422 14.72 -9.31 14.30
N ILE A 423 15.23 -8.19 13.76
CA ILE A 423 14.74 -7.53 12.55
C ILE A 423 15.95 -7.24 11.67
N GLY A 424 15.92 -7.66 10.41
CA GLY A 424 16.98 -7.41 9.44
C GLY A 424 17.16 -5.91 9.12
N ASP A 425 18.30 -5.57 8.56
CA ASP A 425 18.58 -4.20 8.08
C ASP A 425 18.37 -4.06 6.56
N ASP A 426 18.07 -5.15 5.86
CA ASP A 426 17.76 -5.26 4.44
C ASP A 426 16.31 -4.87 4.11
N GLN A 427 15.89 -3.66 4.50
CA GLN A 427 14.50 -3.20 4.41
C GLN A 427 13.94 -3.18 2.99
N ASP A 428 12.74 -3.74 2.79
CA ASP A 428 11.98 -3.53 1.55
C ASP A 428 11.37 -2.12 1.55
N VAL A 429 11.77 -1.30 0.56
CA VAL A 429 11.31 0.09 0.38
C VAL A 429 10.14 0.22 -0.60
N ARG A 430 9.69 -0.90 -1.21
CA ARG A 430 8.68 -0.96 -2.26
C ARG A 430 7.24 -0.91 -1.73
N GLY A 431 7.01 -0.22 -0.64
CA GLY A 431 5.68 -0.10 -0.04
C GLY A 431 5.58 0.95 1.06
N GLY A 432 4.40 1.04 1.68
CA GLY A 432 4.15 1.94 2.81
C GLY A 432 4.71 1.45 4.16
N ILE A 433 5.23 0.23 4.24
CA ILE A 433 5.90 -0.32 5.43
C ILE A 433 7.30 -0.77 5.01
N ARG A 434 8.31 -0.20 5.62
CA ARG A 434 9.72 -0.55 5.45
C ARG A 434 10.15 -1.38 6.65
N CYS A 435 10.47 -2.65 6.41
CA CYS A 435 10.85 -3.62 7.43
C CYS A 435 11.87 -4.59 6.83
N GLY A 436 12.85 -5.02 7.60
CA GLY A 436 13.78 -6.09 7.26
C GLY A 436 13.29 -7.44 7.72
#